data_5a11489497c2aa961896c5571272bdb8
#
_entry.id   5a11489497c2aa961896c5571272bdb8
#
_cell.length_a   1.000
_cell.length_b   1.000
_cell.length_c   1.000
_cell.angle_alpha   90.00
_cell.angle_beta   90.00
_cell.angle_gamma   90.00
#
_symmetry.space_group_name_H-M   'P 1'
#
loop_
_entity.id
_entity.type
_entity.pdbx_description
1 polymer ?
#
loop_
_entity_poly.entity_id
_entity_poly.type
_entity_poly.pdbx_seq_one_letter_code
_entity_poly.pdbx_strand_id
1 'polypeptide(L)'
;MISGLVSPPGRQGPGPMPAAAVAALDLALARRAGGRLPGSHRGIGVGAGTELAQLRPYQVGDDVRMIDPAASARTGVPHVRQHVPERALTTWIVVDLSPSMAFGSTGRLKSDVAEGVTKVVSRLGSRRGGGVGLVAAGG
;
A
#
# COMPACT_ATOMS: atom_id res chain seq x y z
N MET A 1 1.06 -17.84 -4.99
CA MET A 1 1.85 -18.48 -6.07
C MET A 1 1.08 -18.28 -7.35
N ILE A 2 1.34 -17.20 -8.12
CA ILE A 2 0.67 -16.93 -9.39
C ILE A 2 1.55 -17.58 -10.49
N SER A 3 1.53 -18.90 -10.54
CA SER A 3 2.22 -19.68 -11.56
C SER A 3 1.24 -20.19 -12.62
N GLY A 4 0.55 -19.28 -13.28
CA GLY A 4 -0.50 -19.72 -14.20
C GLY A 4 -0.94 -18.72 -15.25
N LEU A 5 -0.24 -17.62 -15.41
CA LEU A 5 -0.40 -16.79 -16.58
C LEU A 5 0.28 -17.54 -17.74
N VAL A 6 -0.52 -18.30 -18.46
CA VAL A 6 -0.14 -19.23 -19.51
C VAL A 6 0.79 -18.56 -20.52
N SER A 7 2.03 -19.03 -20.60
CA SER A 7 2.87 -18.73 -21.74
C SER A 7 2.33 -19.54 -22.93
N PRO A 8 1.82 -18.91 -23.98
CA PRO A 8 1.41 -19.63 -25.15
C PRO A 8 2.61 -20.35 -25.81
N PRO A 9 2.40 -21.49 -26.43
CA PRO A 9 3.45 -22.16 -27.22
C PRO A 9 3.95 -21.20 -28.32
N GLY A 10 5.26 -20.98 -28.37
CA GLY A 10 5.87 -19.99 -29.28
C GLY A 10 6.09 -18.62 -28.69
N ARG A 11 6.17 -18.50 -27.36
CA ARG A 11 6.43 -17.27 -26.63
C ARG A 11 7.61 -16.48 -27.21
N GLN A 12 7.33 -15.24 -27.61
CA GLN A 12 8.36 -14.27 -27.96
C GLN A 12 8.86 -13.53 -26.71
N GLY A 13 10.18 -13.25 -26.69
CA GLY A 13 10.79 -12.46 -25.65
C GLY A 13 11.38 -13.26 -24.47
N PRO A 14 12.12 -12.58 -23.56
CA PRO A 14 12.91 -13.20 -22.49
C PRO A 14 12.09 -13.74 -21.32
N GLY A 15 10.77 -13.68 -21.39
CA GLY A 15 9.92 -14.15 -20.33
C GLY A 15 9.62 -13.17 -19.21
N PRO A 16 9.04 -13.63 -18.09
CA PRO A 16 8.69 -12.79 -16.95
C PRO A 16 9.88 -11.97 -16.45
N MET A 17 9.57 -10.84 -15.80
CA MET A 17 10.63 -10.03 -15.22
C MET A 17 11.42 -10.83 -14.19
N PRO A 18 12.77 -10.83 -14.25
CA PRO A 18 13.60 -11.50 -13.26
C PRO A 18 13.29 -11.00 -11.84
N ALA A 19 13.36 -11.89 -10.86
CA ALA A 19 13.07 -11.54 -9.46
C ALA A 19 13.94 -10.37 -8.95
N ALA A 20 15.20 -10.30 -9.41
CA ALA A 20 16.10 -9.20 -9.09
C ALA A 20 15.60 -7.85 -9.62
N ALA A 21 15.07 -7.81 -10.86
CA ALA A 21 14.52 -6.59 -11.43
C ALA A 21 13.23 -6.14 -10.71
N VAL A 22 12.37 -7.10 -10.35
CA VAL A 22 11.17 -6.82 -9.54
C VAL A 22 11.57 -6.28 -8.16
N ALA A 23 12.59 -6.86 -7.52
CA ALA A 23 13.06 -6.39 -6.22
C ALA A 23 13.71 -4.99 -6.30
N ALA A 24 14.48 -4.71 -7.35
CA ALA A 24 15.07 -3.39 -7.57
C ALA A 24 13.99 -2.32 -7.81
N LEU A 25 12.96 -2.64 -8.57
CA LEU A 25 11.83 -1.75 -8.81
C LEU A 25 11.02 -1.50 -7.52
N ASP A 26 10.76 -2.55 -6.74
CA ASP A 26 10.10 -2.46 -5.43
C ASP A 26 10.88 -1.53 -4.48
N LEU A 27 12.20 -1.69 -4.41
CA LEU A 27 13.07 -0.84 -3.59
C LEU A 27 13.09 0.61 -4.08
N ALA A 28 13.16 0.83 -5.40
CA ALA A 28 13.15 2.17 -5.98
C ALA A 28 11.83 2.90 -5.69
N LEU A 29 10.69 2.21 -5.84
CA LEU A 29 9.38 2.75 -5.52
C LEU A 29 9.21 2.98 -4.01
N ALA A 30 9.68 2.06 -3.18
CA ALA A 30 9.66 2.22 -1.73
C ALA A 30 10.46 3.45 -1.26
N ARG A 31 11.63 3.70 -1.86
CA ARG A 31 12.45 4.91 -1.57
C ARG A 31 11.75 6.19 -2.02
N ARG A 32 11.16 6.20 -3.21
CA ARG A 32 10.39 7.35 -3.72
C ARG A 32 9.13 7.61 -2.91
N ALA A 33 8.47 6.56 -2.47
CA ALA A 33 7.25 6.62 -1.67
C ALA A 33 7.54 6.87 -0.18
N GLY A 34 8.73 6.54 0.30
CA GLY A 34 9.13 6.62 1.72
C GLY A 34 9.04 8.01 2.34
N GLY A 35 8.97 9.06 1.52
CA GLY A 35 8.65 10.42 1.99
C GLY A 35 7.19 10.83 1.77
N ARG A 36 6.36 10.02 1.08
CA ARG A 36 5.02 10.42 0.62
C ARG A 36 3.93 9.36 0.78
N LEU A 37 4.30 8.14 1.12
CA LEU A 37 3.34 7.13 1.57
C LEU A 37 3.50 6.99 3.09
N PRO A 38 2.80 7.79 3.89
CA PRO A 38 2.60 7.44 5.28
C PRO A 38 1.89 6.09 5.25
N GLY A 39 2.44 5.11 5.96
CA GLY A 39 1.86 3.79 5.98
C GLY A 39 0.60 3.67 6.81
N SER A 40 0.17 4.76 7.36
CA SER A 40 -1.15 4.98 7.92
C SER A 40 -1.84 6.00 7.01
N HIS A 41 -2.83 5.57 6.24
CA HIS A 41 -3.77 6.53 5.70
C HIS A 41 -4.51 7.13 6.88
N ARG A 42 -4.40 8.43 7.08
CA ARG A 42 -5.18 9.14 8.09
C ARG A 42 -6.65 8.85 7.83
N GLY A 43 -7.24 8.00 8.66
CA GLY A 43 -8.68 7.78 8.64
C GLY A 43 -9.40 9.10 8.93
N ILE A 44 -10.46 9.40 8.18
CA ILE A 44 -11.34 10.52 8.51
C ILE A 44 -12.14 10.07 9.74
N GLY A 45 -11.74 10.53 10.92
CA GLY A 45 -12.42 10.25 12.17
C GLY A 45 -11.47 10.13 13.36
N VAL A 46 -11.98 10.43 14.53
CA VAL A 46 -11.33 10.22 15.82
C VAL A 46 -11.84 8.90 16.37
N GLY A 47 -10.95 8.00 16.77
CA GLY A 47 -11.31 6.70 17.32
C GLY A 47 -10.24 6.15 18.26
N ALA A 48 -10.53 5.04 18.94
CA ALA A 48 -9.58 4.32 19.77
C ALA A 48 -8.53 3.64 18.87
N GLY A 49 -7.49 4.38 18.47
CA GLY A 49 -6.33 3.86 17.76
C GLY A 49 -5.20 3.53 18.72
N THR A 50 -4.29 2.67 18.27
CA THR A 50 -3.17 2.19 19.10
C THR A 50 -2.00 3.17 19.13
N GLU A 51 -1.91 4.09 18.18
CA GLU A 51 -0.81 5.08 18.14
C GLU A 51 -1.26 6.50 18.50
N LEU A 52 -0.44 7.12 19.34
CA LEU A 52 -0.58 8.53 19.70
C LEU A 52 -0.21 9.39 18.49
N ALA A 53 -1.20 9.93 17.79
CA ALA A 53 -0.97 10.70 16.58
C ALA A 53 -0.71 12.18 16.84
N GLN A 54 -1.35 12.76 17.84
CA GLN A 54 -1.28 14.20 18.07
C GLN A 54 -1.73 14.58 19.49
N LEU A 55 -1.07 15.60 20.04
CA LEU A 55 -1.54 16.34 21.21
C LEU A 55 -2.21 17.63 20.73
N ARG A 56 -3.41 17.92 21.23
CA ARG A 56 -4.11 19.18 20.97
C ARG A 56 -4.70 19.75 22.24
N PRO A 57 -4.96 21.05 22.31
CA PRO A 57 -5.68 21.65 23.42
C PRO A 57 -7.04 20.97 23.63
N TYR A 58 -7.39 20.79 24.89
CA TYR A 58 -8.69 20.28 25.31
C TYR A 58 -9.83 21.18 24.83
N GLN A 59 -10.89 20.58 24.35
CA GLN A 59 -12.12 21.26 24.00
C GLN A 59 -13.29 20.70 24.82
N VAL A 60 -14.26 21.54 25.14
CA VAL A 60 -15.44 21.10 25.88
C VAL A 60 -16.14 19.96 25.12
N GLY A 61 -16.33 18.83 25.80
CA GLY A 61 -16.87 17.59 25.21
C GLY A 61 -15.84 16.51 24.94
N ASP A 62 -14.53 16.79 25.10
CA ASP A 62 -13.50 15.77 25.03
C ASP A 62 -13.50 14.88 26.29
N ASP A 63 -13.10 13.62 26.13
CA ASP A 63 -12.92 12.71 27.27
C ASP A 63 -11.72 13.15 28.13
N VAL A 64 -12.02 13.53 29.36
CA VAL A 64 -11.02 13.98 30.35
C VAL A 64 -9.96 12.91 30.66
N ARG A 65 -10.26 11.64 30.43
CA ARG A 65 -9.32 10.52 30.61
C ARG A 65 -8.18 10.56 29.60
N MET A 66 -8.39 11.24 28.48
CA MET A 66 -7.40 11.42 27.42
C MET A 66 -6.48 12.63 27.66
N ILE A 67 -6.64 13.36 28.74
CA ILE A 67 -5.75 14.46 29.08
C ILE A 67 -4.33 13.94 29.31
N ASP A 68 -3.35 14.58 28.67
CA ASP A 68 -1.94 14.33 28.89
C ASP A 68 -1.42 15.28 29.96
N PRO A 69 -1.09 14.80 31.19
CA PRO A 69 -0.64 15.64 32.26
C PRO A 69 0.69 16.35 31.97
N ALA A 70 1.60 15.64 31.27
CA ALA A 70 2.93 16.17 30.99
C ALA A 70 2.90 17.31 29.94
N ALA A 71 2.09 17.15 28.90
CA ALA A 71 1.88 18.19 27.90
C ALA A 71 1.14 19.38 28.50
N SER A 72 0.12 19.12 29.30
CA SER A 72 -0.66 20.17 29.99
C SER A 72 0.19 20.99 30.95
N ALA A 73 1.05 20.33 31.71
CA ALA A 73 1.97 21.03 32.65
C ALA A 73 2.99 21.92 31.92
N ARG A 74 3.46 21.50 30.74
CA ARG A 74 4.44 22.29 29.96
C ARG A 74 3.84 23.53 29.31
N THR A 75 2.58 23.45 28.90
CA THR A 75 1.91 24.53 28.17
C THR A 75 1.02 25.41 29.03
N GLY A 76 0.70 24.97 30.25
CA GLY A 76 -0.25 25.64 31.13
C GLY A 76 -1.72 25.49 30.67
N VAL A 77 -1.99 24.74 29.63
CA VAL A 77 -3.34 24.52 29.09
C VAL A 77 -3.58 23.01 28.99
N PRO A 78 -4.76 22.49 29.36
CA PRO A 78 -5.07 21.08 29.22
C PRO A 78 -4.92 20.61 27.78
N HIS A 79 -4.16 19.53 27.57
CA HIS A 79 -3.99 18.89 26.28
C HIS A 79 -4.51 17.46 26.32
N VAL A 80 -5.18 17.05 25.26
CA VAL A 80 -5.68 15.68 25.07
C VAL A 80 -4.87 14.92 24.04
N ARG A 81 -4.71 13.61 24.30
CA ARG A 81 -4.13 12.66 23.36
C ARG A 81 -5.19 12.30 22.32
N GLN A 82 -4.94 12.65 21.09
CA GLN A 82 -5.77 12.25 19.98
C GLN A 82 -5.15 11.02 19.32
N HIS A 83 -5.88 9.89 19.32
CA HIS A 83 -5.50 8.71 18.60
C HIS A 83 -6.13 8.74 17.20
N VAL A 84 -5.33 8.51 16.18
CA VAL A 84 -5.82 8.36 14.82
C VAL A 84 -5.91 6.85 14.54
N PRO A 85 -7.10 6.33 14.20
CA PRO A 85 -7.22 4.92 13.88
C PRO A 85 -6.38 4.60 12.65
N GLU A 86 -5.45 3.65 12.77
CA GLU A 86 -4.82 3.04 11.61
C GLU A 86 -5.85 2.21 10.86
N ARG A 87 -6.14 2.61 9.63
CA ARG A 87 -6.95 1.79 8.74
C ARG A 87 -6.04 1.10 7.74
N ALA A 88 -5.97 -0.21 7.81
CA ALA A 88 -5.38 -1.01 6.77
C ALA A 88 -6.22 -0.84 5.48
N LEU A 89 -5.60 -0.35 4.42
CA LEU A 89 -6.26 -0.27 3.11
C LEU A 89 -6.18 -1.61 2.41
N THR A 90 -7.29 -2.01 1.79
CA THR A 90 -7.29 -3.12 0.85
C THR A 90 -7.06 -2.57 -0.56
N THR A 91 -5.99 -3.00 -1.20
CA THR A 91 -5.66 -2.64 -2.58
C THR A 91 -6.19 -3.73 -3.51
N TRP A 92 -7.06 -3.38 -4.43
CA TRP A 92 -7.52 -4.28 -5.48
C TRP A 92 -6.73 -4.06 -6.76
N ILE A 93 -6.17 -5.13 -7.31
CA ILE A 93 -5.42 -5.14 -8.55
C ILE A 93 -6.25 -5.90 -9.57
N VAL A 94 -6.63 -5.24 -10.67
CA VAL A 94 -7.30 -5.89 -11.79
C VAL A 94 -6.28 -6.07 -12.90
N VAL A 95 -6.10 -7.31 -13.35
CA VAL A 95 -5.15 -7.66 -14.41
C VAL A 95 -5.94 -8.15 -15.63
N ASP A 96 -5.71 -7.51 -16.76
CA ASP A 96 -6.23 -7.96 -18.06
C ASP A 96 -5.45 -9.19 -18.54
N LEU A 97 -6.18 -10.27 -18.86
CA LEU A 97 -5.66 -11.51 -19.42
C LEU A 97 -6.13 -11.74 -20.86
N SER A 98 -6.66 -10.72 -21.54
CA SER A 98 -7.12 -10.84 -22.92
C SER A 98 -5.99 -11.31 -23.84
N PRO A 99 -6.30 -11.90 -25.00
CA PRO A 99 -5.30 -12.35 -25.98
C PRO A 99 -4.34 -11.24 -26.43
N SER A 100 -4.76 -9.98 -26.37
CA SER A 100 -3.91 -8.81 -26.68
C SER A 100 -2.72 -8.65 -25.73
N MET A 101 -2.77 -9.24 -24.54
CA MET A 101 -1.69 -9.24 -23.58
C MET A 101 -0.55 -10.21 -23.93
N ALA A 102 -0.80 -11.13 -24.85
CA ALA A 102 0.23 -12.02 -25.43
C ALA A 102 1.13 -11.31 -26.46
N PHE A 103 0.86 -10.04 -26.76
CA PHE A 103 1.63 -9.24 -27.71
C PHE A 103 2.67 -8.36 -27.01
N GLY A 104 3.82 -8.16 -27.66
CA GLY A 104 4.86 -7.23 -27.22
C GLY A 104 5.61 -6.67 -28.42
N SER A 105 5.81 -5.35 -28.45
CA SER A 105 6.51 -4.65 -29.54
C SER A 105 8.04 -4.57 -29.33
N THR A 106 8.52 -4.81 -28.12
CA THR A 106 9.93 -4.75 -27.73
C THR A 106 10.28 -6.01 -26.92
N GLY A 107 11.28 -6.02 -26.13
CA GLY A 107 11.82 -7.21 -25.50
C GLY A 107 10.89 -8.07 -24.60
N ARG A 108 9.65 -7.65 -24.28
CA ARG A 108 8.75 -8.42 -23.39
C ARG A 108 7.30 -8.33 -23.82
N LEU A 109 6.54 -9.38 -23.50
CA LEU A 109 5.09 -9.37 -23.66
C LEU A 109 4.44 -8.41 -22.65
N LYS A 110 3.27 -7.87 -23.00
CA LYS A 110 2.49 -7.05 -22.07
C LYS A 110 2.13 -7.82 -20.80
N SER A 111 1.81 -9.11 -20.92
CA SER A 111 1.55 -9.99 -19.77
C SER A 111 2.74 -10.12 -18.81
N ASP A 112 3.97 -10.17 -19.34
CA ASP A 112 5.17 -10.25 -18.51
C ASP A 112 5.39 -8.97 -17.69
N VAL A 113 5.12 -7.83 -18.32
CA VAL A 113 5.19 -6.52 -17.64
C VAL A 113 4.08 -6.40 -16.61
N ALA A 114 2.86 -6.78 -16.94
CA ALA A 114 1.72 -6.76 -16.04
C ALA A 114 1.96 -7.65 -14.81
N GLU A 115 2.54 -8.84 -14.98
CA GLU A 115 2.94 -9.72 -13.89
C GLU A 115 3.97 -9.05 -12.98
N GLY A 116 4.99 -8.43 -13.54
CA GLY A 116 6.02 -7.72 -12.78
C GLY A 116 5.44 -6.56 -11.98
N VAL A 117 4.60 -5.74 -12.60
CA VAL A 117 3.91 -4.62 -11.92
C VAL A 117 3.00 -5.13 -10.80
N THR A 118 2.23 -6.18 -11.07
CA THR A 118 1.35 -6.80 -10.06
C THR A 118 2.13 -7.26 -8.85
N LYS A 119 3.29 -7.92 -9.03
CA LYS A 119 4.16 -8.35 -7.94
C LYS A 119 4.65 -7.17 -7.10
N VAL A 120 5.06 -6.08 -7.73
CA VAL A 120 5.54 -4.89 -7.02
C VAL A 120 4.41 -4.20 -6.25
N VAL A 121 3.27 -3.97 -6.91
CA VAL A 121 2.10 -3.30 -6.29
C VAL A 121 1.54 -4.14 -5.14
N SER A 122 1.47 -5.47 -5.29
CA SER A 122 1.04 -6.38 -4.22
C SER A 122 1.95 -6.26 -2.99
N ARG A 123 3.27 -6.23 -3.18
CA ARG A 123 4.22 -6.04 -2.07
C ARG A 123 4.06 -4.69 -1.39
N LEU A 124 3.85 -3.63 -2.17
CA LEU A 124 3.63 -2.29 -1.63
C LEU A 124 2.31 -2.22 -0.85
N GLY A 125 1.24 -2.81 -1.38
CA GLY A 125 -0.08 -2.84 -0.73
C GLY A 125 -0.09 -3.66 0.56
N SER A 126 0.68 -4.77 0.61
CA SER A 126 0.78 -5.62 1.80
C SER A 126 1.68 -5.05 2.90
N ARG A 127 2.48 -4.03 2.60
CA ARG A 127 3.30 -3.38 3.62
C ARG A 127 2.41 -2.76 4.69
N ARG A 128 2.80 -2.91 5.94
CA ARG A 128 2.10 -2.36 7.10
C ARG A 128 0.66 -2.90 7.29
N GLY A 129 0.46 -4.18 7.00
CA GLY A 129 -0.80 -4.86 7.29
C GLY A 129 -1.94 -4.59 6.31
N GLY A 130 -1.68 -3.93 5.18
CA GLY A 130 -2.68 -3.75 4.12
C GLY A 130 -3.10 -5.08 3.49
N GLY A 131 -4.37 -5.20 3.12
CA GLY A 131 -4.89 -6.32 2.33
C GLY A 131 -4.64 -6.09 0.83
N VAL A 132 -4.41 -7.17 0.08
CA VAL A 132 -4.33 -7.12 -1.38
C VAL A 132 -5.25 -8.16 -1.98
N GLY A 133 -6.19 -7.72 -2.81
CA GLY A 133 -7.03 -8.56 -3.66
C GLY A 133 -6.53 -8.51 -5.11
N LEU A 134 -6.62 -9.63 -5.82
CA LEU A 134 -6.29 -9.74 -7.23
C LEU A 134 -7.50 -10.26 -8.00
N VAL A 135 -7.85 -9.59 -9.08
CA VAL A 135 -8.88 -10.00 -10.02
C VAL A 135 -8.25 -10.14 -11.41
N ALA A 136 -8.44 -11.28 -12.03
CA ALA A 136 -8.07 -11.52 -13.42
C ALA A 136 -9.31 -11.35 -14.30
N ALA A 137 -9.21 -10.53 -15.33
CA ALA A 137 -10.28 -10.25 -16.27
C ALA A 137 -9.81 -10.52 -17.71
N GLY A 138 -10.68 -11.06 -18.54
CA GLY A 138 -10.37 -11.39 -19.93
C GLY A 138 -10.10 -12.88 -20.13
N GLY A 139 -11.04 -13.58 -20.71
CA GLY A 139 -11.02 -14.97 -21.12
C GLY A 139 -11.95 -15.15 -22.28
#